data_9376d96715f69331b1ca10fa0e3da73d
#
_entry.id   9376d96715f69331b1ca10fa0e3da73d
#
_cell.length_a   1.000
_cell.length_b   1.000
_cell.length_c   1.000
_cell.angle_alpha   90.00
_cell.angle_beta   90.00
_cell.angle_gamma   90.00
#
_symmetry.space_group_name_H-M   'P 1'
#
loop_
_entity.id
_entity.type
_entity.pdbx_description
1 polymer ?
#
loop_
_entity_poly.entity_id
_entity_poly.type
_entity_poly.pdbx_seq_one_letter_code
_entity_poly.pdbx_strand_id
1 'polypeptide(L)'
;MRSRRRVLTQLAALSAGGLAACGAPENGRPTLVDGPSTTTTLPEFGQVLRGPAELQPIGATEVADVDPSVDRSFVASARPDVIEVFDQPNGQITHEMANPTPTGGRLIFLTTMNESDWHQVLLPIRPNGSTGWVRNSDVDLAVHNFRIQIDLQDFRCRVFERGVPIFDTVAGVAANNTPTPGGLYYLTELIAPAEPDTVYGSFAYGLSGFSEVFETFNGGPGQLGIHGTNDPETLGTAVSAGCIRLHDDDIARLVTYLPLGVPVDVI
;
A
#
# COMPACT_ATOMS: atom_id res chain seq x y z
N MET A 1 12.86 -17.90 49.87
CA MET A 1 11.52 -17.78 49.32
C MET A 1 11.33 -16.36 48.81
N ARG A 2 11.49 -16.10 47.52
CA ARG A 2 11.21 -14.80 46.88
C ARG A 2 10.15 -15.03 45.81
N SER A 3 8.99 -14.43 46.04
CA SER A 3 7.79 -14.46 45.20
C SER A 3 8.08 -13.76 43.88
N ARG A 4 7.90 -14.45 42.75
CA ARG A 4 7.89 -13.85 41.42
C ARG A 4 6.49 -13.29 41.18
N ARG A 5 6.33 -11.96 41.19
CA ARG A 5 5.13 -11.28 40.69
C ARG A 5 5.13 -11.39 39.15
N ARG A 6 4.15 -12.11 38.63
CA ARG A 6 3.79 -12.05 37.21
C ARG A 6 3.13 -10.68 36.95
N VAL A 7 3.77 -9.88 36.10
CA VAL A 7 3.12 -8.71 35.52
C VAL A 7 2.25 -9.23 34.38
N LEU A 8 0.95 -9.22 34.56
CA LEU A 8 -0.01 -9.39 33.46
C LEU A 8 0.00 -8.09 32.67
N THR A 9 0.64 -8.10 31.51
CA THR A 9 0.45 -7.05 30.51
C THR A 9 -0.92 -7.25 29.89
N GLN A 10 -1.83 -6.34 30.15
CA GLN A 10 -3.12 -6.27 29.44
C GLN A 10 -2.84 -5.98 27.96
N LEU A 11 -3.11 -6.94 27.09
CA LEU A 11 -3.28 -6.68 25.67
C LEU A 11 -4.52 -5.77 25.52
N ALA A 12 -4.29 -4.51 25.25
CA ALA A 12 -5.35 -3.65 24.75
C ALA A 12 -5.71 -4.16 23.35
N ALA A 13 -6.93 -4.67 23.23
CA ALA A 13 -7.53 -4.97 21.94
C ALA A 13 -7.70 -3.64 21.18
N LEU A 14 -6.76 -3.34 20.27
CA LEU A 14 -6.91 -2.26 19.30
C LEU A 14 -8.00 -2.70 18.31
N SER A 15 -9.13 -2.02 18.38
CA SER A 15 -10.23 -2.18 17.43
C SER A 15 -9.73 -1.88 16.02
N ALA A 16 -10.03 -2.80 15.10
CA ALA A 16 -9.77 -2.67 13.66
C ALA A 16 -10.32 -1.33 13.13
N GLY A 17 -9.43 -0.38 12.88
CA GLY A 17 -9.73 0.87 12.21
C GLY A 17 -8.99 0.92 10.89
N GLY A 18 -9.71 0.68 9.81
CA GLY A 18 -9.20 0.77 8.46
C GLY A 18 -8.83 2.20 8.05
N LEU A 19 -8.43 2.35 6.81
CA LEU A 19 -8.07 3.61 6.14
C LEU A 19 -8.99 4.77 6.56
N ALA A 20 -8.47 5.68 7.35
CA ALA A 20 -9.28 6.73 7.90
C ALA A 20 -8.69 8.14 7.68
N ALA A 21 -7.73 8.29 6.78
CA ALA A 21 -7.04 9.56 6.58
C ALA A 21 -7.73 10.54 5.62
N CYS A 22 -8.74 10.15 4.83
CA CYS A 22 -9.13 10.94 3.66
C CYS A 22 -10.59 11.35 3.54
N GLY A 23 -11.45 11.15 4.54
CA GLY A 23 -12.87 11.48 4.36
C GLY A 23 -13.57 12.03 5.57
N ALA A 24 -14.73 12.68 5.36
CA ALA A 24 -15.67 13.02 6.40
C ALA A 24 -16.37 11.76 6.95
N PRO A 25 -16.87 11.77 8.19
CA PRO A 25 -17.45 10.58 8.82
C PRO A 25 -18.75 10.20 8.14
N GLU A 26 -18.79 9.02 7.54
CA GLU A 26 -20.03 8.41 7.09
C GLU A 26 -20.03 6.90 7.37
N ASN A 27 -21.20 6.41 7.68
CA ASN A 27 -21.60 5.14 8.27
C ASN A 27 -21.29 3.89 7.40
N GLY A 28 -20.06 3.50 7.25
CA GLY A 28 -19.74 2.24 6.59
C GLY A 28 -18.33 1.82 6.94
N ARG A 29 -18.14 0.68 7.54
CA ARG A 29 -16.81 0.07 7.67
C ARG A 29 -16.38 -0.42 6.29
N PRO A 30 -15.22 0.00 5.78
CA PRO A 30 -14.65 -0.63 4.59
C PRO A 30 -14.42 -2.12 4.86
N THR A 31 -14.75 -2.94 3.89
CA THR A 31 -14.45 -4.38 3.91
C THR A 31 -13.21 -4.64 3.08
N LEU A 32 -12.30 -5.47 3.56
CA LEU A 32 -11.25 -6.03 2.73
C LEU A 32 -11.89 -6.86 1.63
N VAL A 33 -11.44 -6.64 0.41
CA VAL A 33 -11.83 -7.47 -0.72
C VAL A 33 -10.59 -8.14 -1.30
N ASP A 34 -10.71 -9.42 -1.55
CA ASP A 34 -9.72 -10.17 -2.33
C ASP A 34 -9.85 -9.85 -3.83
N GLY A 35 -10.08 -8.59 -4.18
CA GLY A 35 -10.38 -8.16 -5.54
C GLY A 35 -11.85 -8.38 -5.94
N PRO A 36 -12.29 -7.93 -7.12
CA PRO A 36 -13.63 -8.16 -7.60
C PRO A 36 -13.92 -9.68 -7.61
N SER A 37 -15.02 -10.06 -7.01
CA SER A 37 -15.45 -11.43 -6.72
C SER A 37 -15.87 -12.25 -7.95
N THR A 38 -15.06 -12.22 -8.97
CA THR A 38 -14.97 -13.31 -9.92
C THR A 38 -13.85 -14.19 -9.41
N THR A 39 -14.12 -15.37 -8.96
CA THR A 39 -13.25 -16.45 -8.50
C THR A 39 -11.82 -16.39 -9.11
N THR A 40 -11.18 -15.26 -8.99
CA THR A 40 -9.80 -15.05 -9.33
C THR A 40 -9.10 -15.26 -8.02
N THR A 41 -8.64 -16.49 -7.79
CA THR A 41 -7.47 -16.72 -6.96
C THR A 41 -6.55 -15.52 -7.20
N LEU A 42 -6.20 -14.78 -6.13
CA LEU A 42 -5.08 -13.85 -6.21
C LEU A 42 -4.00 -14.59 -7.01
N PRO A 43 -3.46 -13.99 -8.09
CA PRO A 43 -2.48 -14.71 -8.90
C PRO A 43 -1.43 -15.28 -7.97
N GLU A 44 -1.06 -16.54 -8.18
CA GLU A 44 0.13 -17.07 -7.53
C GLU A 44 1.22 -16.02 -7.72
N PHE A 45 1.82 -15.60 -6.64
CA PHE A 45 2.86 -14.60 -6.65
C PHE A 45 3.85 -14.91 -7.77
N GLY A 46 4.04 -14.00 -8.71
CA GLY A 46 4.87 -14.21 -9.90
C GLY A 46 4.14 -14.21 -11.23
N GLN A 47 2.81 -14.27 -11.27
CA GLN A 47 2.06 -14.03 -12.50
C GLN A 47 1.59 -12.57 -12.54
N VAL A 48 2.13 -11.83 -13.49
CA VAL A 48 1.61 -10.51 -13.86
C VAL A 48 0.27 -10.73 -14.55
N LEU A 49 -0.83 -10.46 -13.87
CA LEU A 49 -2.13 -10.35 -14.53
C LEU A 49 -2.08 -9.12 -15.42
N ARG A 50 -1.96 -9.34 -16.71
CA ARG A 50 -2.19 -8.27 -17.67
C ARG A 50 -3.68 -7.97 -17.62
N GLY A 51 -3.99 -6.70 -17.34
CA GLY A 51 -5.33 -6.17 -17.59
C GLY A 51 -5.75 -6.40 -19.05
N PRO A 52 -7.01 -6.17 -19.38
CA PRO A 52 -7.51 -6.31 -20.75
C PRO A 52 -6.60 -5.57 -21.74
N ALA A 53 -6.50 -6.09 -22.96
CA ALA A 53 -5.58 -5.66 -24.02
C ALA A 53 -5.60 -4.16 -24.40
N GLU A 54 -6.45 -3.37 -23.77
CA GLU A 54 -6.61 -1.94 -23.97
C GLU A 54 -5.60 -1.06 -23.19
N LEU A 55 -4.80 -1.64 -22.27
CA LEU A 55 -3.72 -0.92 -21.60
C LEU A 55 -2.51 -0.83 -22.56
N GLN A 56 -2.62 0.04 -23.55
CA GLN A 56 -1.48 0.37 -24.39
C GLN A 56 -0.54 1.31 -23.62
N PRO A 57 0.77 1.12 -23.72
CA PRO A 57 1.74 2.05 -23.16
C PRO A 57 1.47 3.45 -23.72
N ILE A 58 1.41 4.45 -22.85
CA ILE A 58 1.22 5.84 -23.26
C ILE A 58 2.54 6.30 -23.90
N GLY A 59 2.55 6.50 -25.22
CA GLY A 59 3.71 6.98 -25.96
C GLY A 59 4.79 5.96 -26.28
N ALA A 60 4.50 4.66 -26.21
CA ALA A 60 5.47 3.63 -26.55
C ALA A 60 5.72 3.59 -28.06
N THR A 61 6.88 4.07 -28.44
CA THR A 61 7.59 3.58 -29.62
C THR A 61 8.07 2.17 -29.26
N GLU A 62 7.85 1.18 -30.13
CA GLU A 62 8.11 -0.25 -30.00
C GLU A 62 9.00 -0.69 -28.81
N VAL A 63 8.39 -1.46 -27.88
CA VAL A 63 9.02 -1.99 -26.66
C VAL A 63 9.92 -3.21 -27.00
N ALA A 64 10.86 -3.04 -27.92
CA ALA A 64 11.71 -4.16 -28.36
C ALA A 64 12.88 -4.48 -27.42
N ASP A 65 13.30 -3.56 -26.53
CA ASP A 65 14.50 -3.67 -25.70
C ASP A 65 14.34 -3.15 -24.27
N VAL A 66 13.22 -3.41 -23.60
CA VAL A 66 13.07 -3.02 -22.17
C VAL A 66 13.83 -4.03 -21.31
N ASP A 67 14.77 -3.52 -20.51
CA ASP A 67 15.48 -4.31 -19.52
C ASP A 67 14.45 -4.94 -18.53
N PRO A 68 14.39 -6.28 -18.42
CA PRO A 68 13.43 -6.95 -17.54
C PRO A 68 13.68 -6.69 -16.05
N SER A 69 14.80 -6.04 -15.68
CA SER A 69 15.10 -5.64 -14.30
C SER A 69 14.51 -4.28 -13.93
N VAL A 70 14.09 -3.48 -14.90
CA VAL A 70 13.50 -2.16 -14.64
C VAL A 70 12.17 -2.30 -13.92
N ASP A 71 11.96 -1.51 -12.87
CA ASP A 71 10.81 -1.56 -11.95
C ASP A 71 10.62 -2.93 -11.27
N ARG A 72 11.66 -3.78 -11.27
CA ARG A 72 11.60 -5.08 -10.62
C ARG A 72 11.59 -4.93 -9.11
N SER A 73 10.49 -5.35 -8.49
CA SER A 73 10.30 -5.27 -7.05
C SER A 73 10.05 -6.66 -6.46
N PHE A 74 10.59 -6.89 -5.28
CA PHE A 74 10.35 -8.09 -4.49
C PHE A 74 9.42 -7.75 -3.34
N VAL A 75 8.42 -8.60 -3.15
CA VAL A 75 7.41 -8.47 -2.09
C VAL A 75 7.55 -9.67 -1.15
N ALA A 76 7.75 -9.41 0.13
CA ALA A 76 7.81 -10.40 1.17
C ALA A 76 6.47 -10.49 1.90
N SER A 77 5.82 -11.64 1.86
CA SER A 77 4.54 -11.90 2.54
C SER A 77 4.78 -12.74 3.78
N ALA A 78 4.36 -12.26 4.96
CA ALA A 78 4.56 -12.97 6.22
C ALA A 78 3.86 -14.33 6.22
N ARG A 79 4.55 -15.36 6.74
CA ARG A 79 4.00 -16.72 6.97
C ARG A 79 3.43 -16.90 8.37
N PRO A 80 4.17 -16.52 9.47
CA PRO A 80 3.69 -16.73 10.82
C PRO A 80 2.60 -15.72 11.21
N ASP A 81 1.82 -16.05 12.24
CA ASP A 81 0.80 -15.16 12.81
C ASP A 81 1.40 -13.89 13.44
N VAL A 82 2.67 -13.97 13.85
CA VAL A 82 3.48 -12.83 14.30
C VAL A 82 4.86 -12.95 13.67
N ILE A 83 5.26 -11.95 12.90
CA ILE A 83 6.59 -11.90 12.31
C ILE A 83 7.53 -11.03 13.15
N GLU A 84 8.73 -11.54 13.43
CA GLU A 84 9.80 -10.81 14.09
C GLU A 84 10.56 -9.96 13.07
N VAL A 85 10.79 -8.70 13.40
CA VAL A 85 11.60 -7.77 12.61
C VAL A 85 12.86 -7.42 13.41
N PHE A 86 14.00 -7.45 12.76
CA PHE A 86 15.32 -7.27 13.36
C PHE A 86 15.99 -5.97 12.89
N ASP A 87 16.91 -5.44 13.70
CA ASP A 87 17.74 -4.29 13.35
C ASP A 87 18.77 -4.61 12.26
N GLN A 88 19.24 -5.85 12.22
CA GLN A 88 20.19 -6.40 11.23
C GLN A 88 20.07 -7.92 11.18
N PRO A 89 20.65 -8.60 10.17
CA PRO A 89 20.74 -10.06 10.14
C PRO A 89 21.37 -10.62 11.43
N ASN A 90 20.68 -11.56 12.07
CA ASN A 90 21.05 -12.14 13.36
C ASN A 90 21.16 -11.14 14.53
N GLY A 91 20.58 -9.96 14.39
CA GLY A 91 20.60 -8.89 15.38
C GLY A 91 19.49 -9.01 16.44
N GLN A 92 19.06 -7.88 16.97
CA GLN A 92 18.01 -7.79 17.97
C GLN A 92 16.65 -7.62 17.33
N ILE A 93 15.60 -8.20 17.92
CA ILE A 93 14.21 -7.96 17.53
C ILE A 93 13.86 -6.52 17.92
N THR A 94 13.43 -5.75 16.94
CA THR A 94 12.95 -4.36 17.11
C THR A 94 11.44 -4.26 17.11
N HIS A 95 10.76 -5.15 16.35
CA HIS A 95 9.31 -5.17 16.25
C HIS A 95 8.80 -6.61 16.16
N GLU A 96 7.60 -6.81 16.65
CA GLU A 96 6.77 -7.98 16.41
C GLU A 96 5.48 -7.48 15.73
N MET A 97 5.19 -7.98 14.53
CA MET A 97 4.06 -7.50 13.73
C MET A 97 3.07 -8.62 13.49
N ALA A 98 1.80 -8.35 13.74
CA ALA A 98 0.72 -9.32 13.57
C ALA A 98 0.42 -9.59 12.09
N ASN A 99 0.14 -10.86 11.76
CA ASN A 99 -0.36 -11.33 10.50
C ASN A 99 -1.49 -12.35 10.79
N PRO A 100 -2.74 -12.11 10.33
CA PRO A 100 -3.13 -10.99 9.46
C PRO A 100 -3.03 -9.61 10.13
N THR A 101 -3.06 -8.57 9.30
CA THR A 101 -3.13 -7.18 9.74
C THR A 101 -4.44 -6.91 10.50
N PRO A 102 -4.59 -5.80 11.22
CA PRO A 102 -5.86 -5.45 11.89
C PRO A 102 -7.06 -5.36 10.95
N THR A 103 -6.85 -5.11 9.66
CA THR A 103 -7.89 -5.10 8.63
C THR A 103 -8.23 -6.50 8.11
N GLY A 104 -7.47 -7.53 8.49
CA GLY A 104 -7.66 -8.94 8.13
C GLY A 104 -6.85 -9.38 6.90
N GLY A 105 -6.15 -8.46 6.22
CA GLY A 105 -5.28 -8.78 5.09
C GLY A 105 -3.97 -9.42 5.53
N ARG A 106 -3.30 -10.12 4.62
CA ARG A 106 -1.98 -10.66 4.85
C ARG A 106 -0.96 -9.53 5.01
N LEU A 107 -0.09 -9.62 6.01
CA LEU A 107 1.00 -8.66 6.17
C LEU A 107 2.05 -8.88 5.09
N ILE A 108 2.30 -7.84 4.32
CA ILE A 108 3.28 -7.84 3.23
C ILE A 108 4.24 -6.66 3.39
N PHE A 109 5.41 -6.78 2.77
CA PHE A 109 6.45 -5.77 2.79
C PHE A 109 7.06 -5.60 1.41
N LEU A 110 7.41 -4.37 1.05
CA LEU A 110 8.32 -4.11 -0.06
C LEU A 110 9.75 -4.41 0.41
N THR A 111 10.47 -5.24 -0.33
CA THR A 111 11.86 -5.57 -0.03
C THR A 111 12.78 -4.50 -0.62
N THR A 112 13.67 -3.96 0.20
CA THR A 112 14.67 -2.96 -0.20
C THR A 112 16.05 -3.56 -0.45
N MET A 113 16.37 -4.69 0.22
CA MET A 113 17.61 -5.43 0.04
C MET A 113 17.37 -6.93 0.23
N ASN A 114 18.04 -7.75 -0.57
CA ASN A 114 17.96 -9.21 -0.51
C ASN A 114 19.34 -9.81 -0.21
N GLU A 115 19.40 -10.57 0.89
CA GLU A 115 20.51 -11.46 1.22
C GLU A 115 19.99 -12.91 1.26
N SER A 116 20.89 -13.91 1.28
CA SER A 116 20.47 -15.32 1.14
C SER A 116 19.43 -15.77 2.18
N ASP A 117 19.59 -15.34 3.42
CA ASP A 117 18.75 -15.80 4.55
C ASP A 117 17.92 -14.68 5.16
N TRP A 118 18.08 -13.44 4.67
CA TRP A 118 17.48 -12.24 5.21
C TRP A 118 17.05 -11.27 4.13
N HIS A 119 15.99 -10.54 4.41
CA HIS A 119 15.50 -9.46 3.56
C HIS A 119 15.34 -8.18 4.38
N GLN A 120 15.94 -7.09 3.92
CA GLN A 120 15.58 -5.78 4.43
C GLN A 120 14.28 -5.35 3.78
N VAL A 121 13.34 -4.89 4.60
CA VAL A 121 11.99 -4.53 4.16
C VAL A 121 11.63 -3.15 4.65
N LEU A 122 10.81 -2.45 3.85
CA LEU A 122 10.17 -1.22 4.27
C LEU A 122 8.99 -1.56 5.19
N LEU A 123 8.94 -0.93 6.37
CA LEU A 123 7.95 -1.22 7.38
C LEU A 123 6.75 -0.27 7.29
N PRO A 124 5.50 -0.77 7.38
CA PRO A 124 4.30 0.06 7.43
C PRO A 124 4.06 0.60 8.84
N ILE A 125 5.00 1.39 9.34
CA ILE A 125 4.97 2.02 10.67
C ILE A 125 5.52 3.45 10.62
N ARG A 126 5.34 4.19 11.72
CA ARG A 126 6.01 5.48 11.92
C ARG A 126 7.40 5.30 12.57
N PRO A 127 8.35 6.16 12.21
CA PRO A 127 8.29 7.19 11.16
C PRO A 127 8.25 6.57 9.75
N ASN A 128 7.70 7.30 8.77
CA ASN A 128 7.72 6.89 7.35
C ASN A 128 9.15 6.59 6.89
N GLY A 129 9.31 5.56 6.06
CA GLY A 129 10.62 5.13 5.58
C GLY A 129 11.38 4.22 6.55
N SER A 130 10.78 3.83 7.69
CA SER A 130 11.39 2.84 8.59
C SER A 130 11.64 1.51 7.88
N THR A 131 12.80 0.91 8.13
CA THR A 131 13.18 -0.40 7.59
C THR A 131 13.55 -1.36 8.70
N GLY A 132 13.53 -2.65 8.39
CA GLY A 132 13.98 -3.70 9.29
C GLY A 132 14.29 -4.97 8.50
N TRP A 133 14.79 -5.99 9.18
CA TRP A 133 15.18 -7.24 8.56
C TRP A 133 14.24 -8.36 8.98
N VAL A 134 13.82 -9.18 8.02
CA VAL A 134 13.03 -10.39 8.23
C VAL A 134 13.77 -11.60 7.70
N ARG A 135 13.55 -12.77 8.31
CA ARG A 135 14.17 -14.01 7.85
C ARG A 135 13.49 -14.50 6.57
N ASN A 136 14.27 -15.05 5.66
CA ASN A 136 13.73 -15.72 4.47
C ASN A 136 12.78 -16.88 4.82
N SER A 137 13.03 -17.58 5.94
CA SER A 137 12.15 -18.65 6.43
C SER A 137 10.74 -18.18 6.79
N ASP A 138 10.57 -16.90 7.13
CA ASP A 138 9.34 -16.37 7.70
C ASP A 138 8.47 -15.66 6.65
N VAL A 139 8.91 -15.65 5.37
CA VAL A 139 8.21 -14.98 4.27
C VAL A 139 8.11 -15.84 3.02
N ASP A 140 7.08 -15.56 2.22
CA ASP A 140 7.00 -15.95 0.82
C ASP A 140 7.40 -14.75 -0.04
N LEU A 141 8.33 -14.95 -0.97
CA LEU A 141 8.76 -13.91 -1.90
C LEU A 141 7.99 -13.96 -3.21
N ALA A 142 7.59 -12.79 -3.67
CA ALA A 142 6.99 -12.58 -4.97
C ALA A 142 7.72 -11.48 -5.74
N VAL A 143 7.53 -11.44 -7.05
CA VAL A 143 8.16 -10.46 -7.95
C VAL A 143 7.13 -9.86 -8.88
N HIS A 144 7.22 -8.56 -9.09
CA HIS A 144 6.51 -7.86 -10.16
C HIS A 144 7.39 -6.73 -10.74
N ASN A 145 6.92 -6.10 -11.81
CA ASN A 145 7.63 -5.03 -12.51
C ASN A 145 6.82 -3.74 -12.63
N PHE A 146 5.93 -3.50 -11.66
CA PHE A 146 5.15 -2.26 -11.61
C PHE A 146 5.76 -1.25 -10.66
N ARG A 147 5.55 0.03 -10.98
CA ARG A 147 5.86 1.18 -10.13
C ARG A 147 4.79 2.24 -10.30
N ILE A 148 4.38 2.87 -9.20
CA ILE A 148 3.51 4.05 -9.21
C ILE A 148 4.35 5.28 -8.89
N GLN A 149 4.11 6.38 -9.58
CA GLN A 149 4.64 7.70 -9.27
C GLN A 149 3.49 8.67 -9.04
N ILE A 150 3.50 9.33 -7.90
CA ILE A 150 2.60 10.43 -7.56
C ILE A 150 3.38 11.72 -7.62
N ASP A 151 3.05 12.55 -8.58
CA ASP A 151 3.62 13.88 -8.75
C ASP A 151 2.68 14.89 -8.08
N LEU A 152 3.13 15.43 -6.95
CA LEU A 152 2.35 16.36 -6.14
C LEU A 152 2.24 17.75 -6.77
N GLN A 153 3.23 18.14 -7.59
CA GLN A 153 3.26 19.45 -8.24
C GLN A 153 2.38 19.49 -9.48
N ASP A 154 2.46 18.42 -10.28
CA ASP A 154 1.69 18.30 -11.52
C ASP A 154 0.32 17.65 -11.32
N PHE A 155 -0.04 17.23 -10.11
CA PHE A 155 -1.28 16.52 -9.78
C PHE A 155 -1.50 15.29 -10.68
N ARG A 156 -0.45 14.44 -10.78
CA ARG A 156 -0.48 13.26 -11.65
C ARG A 156 -0.22 11.97 -10.87
N CYS A 157 -0.96 10.93 -11.25
CA CYS A 157 -0.67 9.55 -10.91
C CYS A 157 -0.26 8.82 -12.19
N ARG A 158 0.98 8.31 -12.22
CA ARG A 158 1.53 7.53 -13.34
C ARG A 158 1.83 6.12 -12.88
N VAL A 159 1.51 5.13 -13.71
CA VAL A 159 1.92 3.74 -13.47
C VAL A 159 2.85 3.31 -14.59
N PHE A 160 3.92 2.66 -14.19
CA PHE A 160 4.93 2.10 -15.08
C PHE A 160 4.93 0.58 -14.95
N GLU A 161 5.14 -0.09 -16.07
CA GLU A 161 5.51 -1.50 -16.13
C GLU A 161 6.84 -1.62 -16.87
N ARG A 162 7.88 -2.12 -16.19
CA ARG A 162 9.25 -2.25 -16.75
C ARG A 162 9.79 -0.94 -17.33
N GLY A 163 9.59 0.16 -16.60
CA GLY A 163 10.02 1.50 -17.01
C GLY A 163 9.14 2.17 -18.07
N VAL A 164 8.16 1.46 -18.62
CA VAL A 164 7.25 2.01 -19.64
C VAL A 164 6.00 2.56 -18.96
N PRO A 165 5.62 3.82 -19.17
CA PRO A 165 4.36 4.35 -18.64
C PRO A 165 3.18 3.65 -19.32
N ILE A 166 2.35 2.99 -18.55
CA ILE A 166 1.15 2.27 -19.01
C ILE A 166 -0.16 2.95 -18.59
N PHE A 167 -0.05 3.90 -17.67
CA PHE A 167 -1.20 4.64 -17.15
C PHE A 167 -0.74 6.03 -16.70
N ASP A 168 -1.55 7.05 -16.98
CA ASP A 168 -1.32 8.41 -16.54
C ASP A 168 -2.67 9.13 -16.38
N THR A 169 -2.95 9.62 -15.16
CA THR A 169 -4.21 10.30 -14.86
C THR A 169 -4.00 11.49 -13.93
N VAL A 170 -5.01 12.36 -13.87
CA VAL A 170 -5.06 13.47 -12.94
C VAL A 170 -5.36 12.94 -11.54
N ALA A 171 -4.64 13.45 -10.53
CA ALA A 171 -4.85 13.10 -9.15
C ALA A 171 -5.25 14.32 -8.32
N GLY A 172 -6.13 14.13 -7.33
CA GLY A 172 -6.31 15.06 -6.23
C GLY A 172 -5.30 14.73 -5.13
N VAL A 173 -4.56 15.72 -4.65
CA VAL A 173 -3.53 15.53 -3.63
C VAL A 173 -3.89 16.28 -2.35
N ALA A 174 -3.06 16.15 -1.32
CA ALA A 174 -3.29 16.79 -0.04
C ALA A 174 -3.21 18.32 -0.09
N ALA A 175 -4.02 18.97 0.73
CA ALA A 175 -3.94 20.41 0.95
C ALA A 175 -2.65 20.78 1.69
N ASN A 176 -2.18 22.03 1.50
CA ASN A 176 -0.89 22.49 2.04
C ASN A 176 -0.74 22.39 3.57
N ASN A 177 -1.85 22.40 4.30
CA ASN A 177 -1.86 22.26 5.76
C ASN A 177 -1.88 20.80 6.25
N THR A 178 -2.07 19.85 5.34
CA THR A 178 -2.12 18.40 5.59
C THR A 178 -1.40 17.63 4.50
N PRO A 179 -0.12 17.96 4.18
CA PRO A 179 0.54 17.47 2.98
C PRO A 179 0.63 15.94 2.95
N THR A 180 0.62 15.38 1.74
CA THR A 180 1.09 14.03 1.50
C THR A 180 2.61 14.03 1.66
N PRO A 181 3.18 13.29 2.61
CA PRO A 181 4.64 13.27 2.74
C PRO A 181 5.29 12.64 1.51
N GLY A 182 6.34 13.29 1.00
CA GLY A 182 7.17 12.71 -0.07
C GLY A 182 7.94 11.48 0.40
N GLY A 183 8.25 10.56 -0.51
CA GLY A 183 9.03 9.38 -0.18
C GLY A 183 8.58 8.12 -0.90
N LEU A 184 9.22 7.00 -0.56
CA LEU A 184 8.92 5.68 -1.07
C LEU A 184 7.94 4.97 -0.12
N TYR A 185 6.82 4.51 -0.69
CA TYR A 185 5.79 3.70 -0.06
C TYR A 185 5.52 2.45 -0.90
N TYR A 186 4.57 1.62 -0.47
CA TYR A 186 4.04 0.52 -1.28
C TYR A 186 2.56 0.27 -0.95
N LEU A 187 1.87 -0.41 -1.83
CA LEU A 187 0.48 -0.81 -1.65
C LEU A 187 0.40 -1.94 -0.61
N THR A 188 -0.25 -1.71 0.52
CA THR A 188 -0.33 -2.68 1.64
C THR A 188 -1.59 -3.52 1.62
N GLU A 189 -2.69 -2.96 1.15
CA GLU A 189 -4.00 -3.57 1.17
C GLU A 189 -4.91 -2.97 0.10
N LEU A 190 -5.94 -3.72 -0.27
CA LEU A 190 -7.02 -3.27 -1.17
C LEU A 190 -8.35 -3.41 -0.45
N ILE A 191 -9.13 -2.35 -0.44
CA ILE A 191 -10.41 -2.25 0.26
C ILE A 191 -11.48 -1.83 -0.73
N ALA A 192 -12.65 -2.49 -0.69
CA ALA A 192 -13.87 -1.98 -1.28
C ALA A 192 -14.73 -1.37 -0.16
N PRO A 193 -15.03 -0.07 -0.20
CA PRO A 193 -16.00 0.53 0.69
C PRO A 193 -17.37 -0.17 0.58
N ALA A 194 -18.09 -0.29 1.69
CA ALA A 194 -19.42 -0.90 1.68
C ALA A 194 -20.42 -0.11 0.81
N GLU A 195 -20.23 1.20 0.75
CA GLU A 195 -20.97 2.14 -0.08
C GLU A 195 -20.01 2.78 -1.09
N PRO A 196 -20.17 2.54 -2.39
CA PRO A 196 -19.24 3.09 -3.41
C PRO A 196 -19.38 4.60 -3.62
N ASP A 197 -20.54 5.17 -3.32
CA ASP A 197 -20.79 6.62 -3.46
C ASP A 197 -20.32 7.38 -2.20
N THR A 198 -19.04 7.21 -1.88
CA THR A 198 -18.39 7.91 -0.78
C THR A 198 -17.15 8.67 -1.27
N VAL A 199 -16.54 9.42 -0.39
CA VAL A 199 -15.26 10.10 -0.65
C VAL A 199 -14.13 9.14 -1.04
N TYR A 200 -14.29 7.84 -0.82
CA TYR A 200 -13.32 6.80 -1.18
C TYR A 200 -13.57 6.18 -2.55
N GLY A 201 -14.74 6.42 -3.16
CA GLY A 201 -15.15 5.77 -4.40
C GLY A 201 -15.32 4.25 -4.24
N SER A 202 -15.17 3.51 -5.33
CA SER A 202 -15.38 2.05 -5.37
C SER A 202 -14.25 1.24 -4.76
N PHE A 203 -13.01 1.75 -4.74
CA PHE A 203 -11.83 1.06 -4.22
C PHE A 203 -10.84 2.02 -3.55
N ALA A 204 -10.09 1.47 -2.58
CA ALA A 204 -9.00 2.16 -1.92
C ALA A 204 -7.81 1.20 -1.70
N TYR A 205 -6.64 1.59 -2.15
CA TYR A 205 -5.38 1.00 -1.73
C TYR A 205 -4.85 1.71 -0.49
N GLY A 206 -4.48 0.95 0.55
CA GLY A 206 -3.67 1.45 1.65
C GLY A 206 -2.21 1.57 1.26
N LEU A 207 -1.53 2.59 1.75
CA LEU A 207 -0.08 2.77 1.61
C LEU A 207 0.64 2.39 2.91
N SER A 208 1.91 2.01 2.79
CA SER A 208 2.78 1.78 3.96
C SER A 208 3.12 3.05 4.73
N GLY A 209 2.68 4.22 4.26
CA GLY A 209 2.93 5.51 4.84
C GLY A 209 1.77 6.07 5.67
N PHE A 210 2.09 7.03 6.50
CA PHE A 210 1.17 7.69 7.42
C PHE A 210 1.28 9.21 7.30
N SER A 211 0.17 9.89 7.60
CA SER A 211 0.17 11.35 7.72
C SER A 211 1.15 11.81 8.82
N GLU A 212 1.92 12.85 8.53
CA GLU A 212 2.79 13.50 9.52
C GLU A 212 2.06 14.55 10.36
N VAL A 213 0.81 14.86 9.98
CA VAL A 213 -0.05 15.83 10.68
C VAL A 213 -1.05 15.13 11.59
N PHE A 214 -1.62 14.01 11.11
CA PHE A 214 -2.63 13.26 11.86
C PHE A 214 -2.05 11.97 12.43
N GLU A 215 -1.92 11.87 13.75
CA GLU A 215 -1.63 10.59 14.42
C GLU A 215 -2.80 9.63 14.33
N THR A 216 -4.02 10.19 14.40
CA THR A 216 -5.28 9.45 14.20
C THR A 216 -6.22 10.28 13.34
N PHE A 217 -6.98 9.61 12.49
CA PHE A 217 -7.98 10.24 11.64
C PHE A 217 -9.16 9.28 11.45
N ASN A 218 -10.39 9.74 11.69
CA ASN A 218 -11.63 8.93 11.59
C ASN A 218 -11.56 7.54 12.28
N GLY A 219 -10.85 7.45 13.42
CA GLY A 219 -10.69 6.22 14.19
C GLY A 219 -9.59 5.27 13.70
N GLY A 220 -8.86 5.63 12.63
CA GLY A 220 -7.68 4.91 12.13
C GLY A 220 -6.37 5.62 12.48
N PRO A 221 -5.22 4.99 12.17
CA PRO A 221 -3.89 5.49 12.55
C PRO A 221 -3.38 6.62 11.63
N GLY A 222 -4.23 7.24 10.80
CA GLY A 222 -3.81 8.25 9.84
C GLY A 222 -2.99 7.68 8.67
N GLN A 223 -3.24 6.42 8.30
CA GLN A 223 -2.63 5.77 7.14
C GLN A 223 -3.01 6.47 5.84
N LEU A 224 -2.05 6.63 4.95
CA LEU A 224 -2.27 7.19 3.62
C LEU A 224 -2.87 6.15 2.67
N GLY A 225 -3.50 6.60 1.60
CA GLY A 225 -4.07 5.72 0.59
C GLY A 225 -4.17 6.37 -0.79
N ILE A 226 -4.41 5.52 -1.79
CA ILE A 226 -4.82 5.92 -3.14
C ILE A 226 -6.23 5.36 -3.35
N HIS A 227 -7.21 6.21 -3.64
CA HIS A 227 -8.60 5.79 -3.71
C HIS A 227 -9.40 6.57 -4.75
N GLY A 228 -10.58 6.10 -5.08
CA GLY A 228 -11.53 6.82 -5.91
C GLY A 228 -12.10 8.06 -5.24
N THR A 229 -13.06 8.69 -5.86
CA THR A 229 -13.77 9.82 -5.27
C THR A 229 -15.17 9.95 -5.88
N ASN A 230 -16.14 10.35 -5.07
CA ASN A 230 -17.45 10.79 -5.54
C ASN A 230 -17.50 12.29 -5.90
N ASP A 231 -16.36 12.99 -5.80
CA ASP A 231 -16.21 14.42 -6.15
C ASP A 231 -15.07 14.62 -7.16
N PRO A 232 -15.26 14.19 -8.43
CA PRO A 232 -14.21 14.25 -9.46
C PRO A 232 -13.82 15.67 -9.87
N GLU A 233 -14.65 16.68 -9.61
CA GLU A 233 -14.35 18.08 -9.92
C GLU A 233 -13.17 18.62 -9.09
N THR A 234 -12.81 17.93 -8.00
CA THR A 234 -11.68 18.30 -7.14
C THR A 234 -10.33 17.71 -7.61
N LEU A 235 -10.33 16.85 -8.61
CA LEU A 235 -9.10 16.29 -9.17
C LEU A 235 -8.26 17.40 -9.86
N GLY A 236 -6.95 17.28 -9.80
CA GLY A 236 -6.01 18.31 -10.25
C GLY A 236 -5.84 19.46 -9.25
N THR A 237 -6.29 19.28 -8.03
CA THR A 237 -6.16 20.29 -6.97
C THR A 237 -5.72 19.70 -5.64
N ALA A 238 -5.34 20.57 -4.70
CA ALA A 238 -4.87 20.21 -3.37
C ALA A 238 -6.05 20.23 -2.35
N VAL A 239 -6.74 19.11 -2.17
CA VAL A 239 -8.04 19.03 -1.46
C VAL A 239 -8.13 17.96 -0.39
N SER A 240 -7.19 17.02 -0.33
CA SER A 240 -7.28 15.91 0.62
C SER A 240 -6.59 16.20 1.96
N ALA A 241 -6.82 15.33 2.94
CA ALA A 241 -6.15 15.34 4.23
C ALA A 241 -4.88 14.46 4.27
N GLY A 242 -4.31 14.12 3.09
CA GLY A 242 -3.11 13.29 2.97
C GLY A 242 -3.18 12.25 1.86
N CYS A 243 -4.34 11.68 1.58
CA CYS A 243 -4.52 10.65 0.56
C CYS A 243 -4.49 11.20 -0.87
N ILE A 244 -4.23 10.32 -1.80
CA ILE A 244 -4.28 10.57 -3.23
C ILE A 244 -5.66 10.13 -3.76
N ARG A 245 -6.36 11.05 -4.43
CA ARG A 245 -7.67 10.78 -5.04
C ARG A 245 -7.53 10.60 -6.54
N LEU A 246 -8.19 9.60 -7.08
CA LEU A 246 -8.29 9.35 -8.52
C LEU A 246 -9.75 9.36 -8.94
N HIS A 247 -10.00 9.50 -10.24
CA HIS A 247 -11.33 9.24 -10.79
C HIS A 247 -11.75 7.80 -10.46
N ASP A 248 -13.02 7.56 -10.19
CA ASP A 248 -13.50 6.25 -9.73
C ASP A 248 -13.29 5.16 -10.78
N ASP A 249 -13.47 5.46 -12.05
CA ASP A 249 -13.17 4.54 -13.15
C ASP A 249 -11.67 4.21 -13.23
N ASP A 250 -10.80 5.15 -12.88
CA ASP A 250 -9.35 4.98 -12.92
C ASP A 250 -8.88 4.03 -11.82
N ILE A 251 -9.34 4.22 -10.57
CA ILE A 251 -9.00 3.31 -9.48
C ILE A 251 -9.57 1.91 -9.75
N ALA A 252 -10.80 1.80 -10.25
CA ALA A 252 -11.41 0.54 -10.63
C ALA A 252 -10.59 -0.19 -11.70
N ARG A 253 -10.02 0.55 -12.66
CA ARG A 253 -9.14 0.00 -13.69
C ARG A 253 -7.80 -0.47 -13.10
N LEU A 254 -7.16 0.32 -12.23
CA LEU A 254 -5.89 -0.04 -11.59
C LEU A 254 -6.01 -1.33 -10.79
N VAL A 255 -7.11 -1.55 -10.09
CA VAL A 255 -7.38 -2.77 -9.30
C VAL A 255 -7.37 -4.04 -10.16
N THR A 256 -7.65 -3.95 -11.46
CA THR A 256 -7.68 -5.13 -12.33
C THR A 256 -6.29 -5.72 -12.63
N TYR A 257 -5.20 -5.00 -12.39
CA TYR A 257 -3.86 -5.45 -12.75
C TYR A 257 -2.74 -5.11 -11.75
N LEU A 258 -2.92 -4.16 -10.84
CA LEU A 258 -1.90 -3.84 -9.84
C LEU A 258 -1.99 -4.77 -8.63
N PRO A 259 -0.95 -5.59 -8.36
CA PRO A 259 -0.90 -6.38 -7.14
C PRO A 259 -0.55 -5.51 -5.92
N LEU A 260 -0.76 -6.07 -4.72
CA LEU A 260 -0.20 -5.48 -3.51
C LEU A 260 1.34 -5.57 -3.52
N GLY A 261 1.98 -4.65 -2.80
CA GLY A 261 3.44 -4.55 -2.75
C GLY A 261 4.06 -3.67 -3.83
N VAL A 262 3.27 -3.14 -4.77
CA VAL A 262 3.77 -2.19 -5.78
C VAL A 262 4.34 -0.96 -5.11
N PRO A 263 5.61 -0.57 -5.39
CA PRO A 263 6.21 0.65 -4.86
C PRO A 263 5.50 1.89 -5.39
N VAL A 264 5.38 2.88 -4.52
CA VAL A 264 4.76 4.18 -4.78
C VAL A 264 5.74 5.28 -4.42
N ASP A 265 6.28 5.96 -5.42
CA ASP A 265 7.12 7.14 -5.26
C ASP A 265 6.25 8.38 -5.23
N VAL A 266 6.27 9.10 -4.12
CA VAL A 266 5.62 10.41 -3.95
C VAL A 266 6.68 11.49 -4.08
N ILE A 267 6.61 12.33 -5.13
CA ILE A 267 7.58 13.34 -5.51
C ILE A 267 6.96 14.74 -5.61
#